data_f17c3c04494a196de56bcad1f0b0e9f8
#
_entry.id   f17c3c04494a196de56bcad1f0b0e9f8
#
_cell.length_a   1.000
_cell.length_b   1.000
_cell.length_c   1.000
_cell.angle_alpha   90.00
_cell.angle_beta   90.00
_cell.angle_gamma   90.00
#
_symmetry.space_group_name_H-M   'P 1'
#
loop_
_entity.id
_entity.type
_entity.pdbx_description
1 polymer ?
#
loop_
_entity_poly.entity_id
_entity_poly.type
_entity_poly.pdbx_seq_one_letter_code
_entity_poly.pdbx_strand_id
1 'polypeptide(L)'
;MSNDPYDEMRWTPGTGEGLTFDEQYRAAQLPLVSPEHPRALDCLSGRDYHKGRYERARVSIVGDLGRPFLAQDTCRHLLRRLEASTFAEKVAFELIETRAPNIHCTLVGDINPTSDQRNDANQLLREAPALMPVMHGPFIGQFNRGRIYLPLEFTRCSDMGLLDALSAVFGRKRQRFIAIGLVNLRDELDAQEAQDLSTILTDLNRTRTQLPITALSWTSTNDDLTLEMNRLETIPLAMEKSA
;
A
#
# COMPACT_ATOMS: atom_id res chain seq x y z
N MET A 1 -23.82 12.59 2.51
CA MET A 1 -23.13 11.33 2.83
C MET A 1 -21.94 11.26 1.90
N SER A 2 -20.73 10.98 2.39
CA SER A 2 -19.54 10.78 1.56
C SER A 2 -19.76 9.55 0.68
N ASN A 3 -19.42 9.65 -0.61
CA ASN A 3 -19.43 8.52 -1.54
C ASN A 3 -18.05 7.83 -1.60
N ASP A 4 -17.19 8.06 -0.61
CA ASP A 4 -15.87 7.45 -0.56
C ASP A 4 -15.99 6.02 0.00
N PRO A 5 -15.68 4.99 -0.78
CA PRO A 5 -15.81 3.59 -0.35
C PRO A 5 -14.87 3.22 0.80
N TYR A 6 -13.95 4.10 1.17
CA TYR A 6 -12.94 3.88 2.21
C TYR A 6 -13.20 4.65 3.51
N ASP A 7 -14.28 5.43 3.60
CA ASP A 7 -14.57 6.26 4.79
C ASP A 7 -14.64 5.45 6.08
N GLU A 8 -15.26 4.27 6.06
CA GLU A 8 -15.35 3.39 7.22
C GLU A 8 -14.00 2.85 7.71
N MET A 9 -12.99 2.86 6.85
CA MET A 9 -11.64 2.38 7.17
C MET A 9 -10.72 3.49 7.67
N ARG A 10 -11.13 4.76 7.55
CA ARG A 10 -10.30 5.91 7.90
C ARG A 10 -10.19 6.07 9.39
N TRP A 11 -8.97 6.27 9.85
CA TRP A 11 -8.74 6.80 11.17
C TRP A 11 -8.91 8.32 11.16
N THR A 12 -9.61 8.83 12.15
CA THR A 12 -9.74 10.26 12.44
C THR A 12 -9.53 10.45 13.94
N PRO A 13 -8.73 11.42 14.37
CA PRO A 13 -8.54 11.65 15.81
C PRO A 13 -9.83 12.14 16.44
N GLY A 14 -10.16 11.62 17.62
CA GLY A 14 -11.14 12.23 18.52
C GLY A 14 -10.61 13.56 19.08
N THR A 15 -11.51 14.35 19.69
CA THR A 15 -11.12 15.62 20.30
C THR A 15 -10.12 15.38 21.44
N GLY A 16 -8.91 15.92 21.30
CA GLY A 16 -7.83 15.76 22.28
C GLY A 16 -7.14 14.39 22.27
N GLU A 17 -7.40 13.56 21.26
CA GLU A 17 -6.76 12.26 21.11
C GLU A 17 -5.54 12.34 20.20
N GLY A 18 -4.45 11.67 20.63
CA GLY A 18 -3.27 11.42 19.82
C GLY A 18 -3.44 10.23 18.89
N LEU A 19 -2.40 9.91 18.14
CA LEU A 19 -2.31 8.68 17.36
C LEU A 19 -1.39 7.70 18.09
N THR A 20 -1.94 6.54 18.45
CA THR A 20 -1.24 5.46 19.16
C THR A 20 -1.09 4.23 18.26
N PHE A 21 -0.05 3.42 18.51
CA PHE A 21 0.22 2.19 17.75
C PHE A 21 -0.33 0.96 18.49
N ASP A 22 -1.64 0.93 18.71
CA ASP A 22 -2.30 -0.13 19.48
C ASP A 22 -2.49 -1.43 18.69
N GLU A 23 -2.43 -1.37 17.34
CA GLU A 23 -2.61 -2.54 16.50
C GLU A 23 -1.36 -3.44 16.55
N GLN A 24 -1.55 -4.71 16.88
CA GLN A 24 -0.46 -5.70 16.89
C GLN A 24 0.27 -5.77 15.55
N TYR A 25 -0.46 -5.58 14.44
CA TYR A 25 0.12 -5.57 13.10
C TYR A 25 1.08 -4.38 12.92
N ARG A 26 0.71 -3.18 13.43
CA ARG A 26 1.62 -2.04 13.41
C ARG A 26 2.83 -2.28 14.31
N ALA A 27 2.61 -2.74 15.52
CA ALA A 27 3.68 -3.02 16.49
C ALA A 27 4.72 -4.02 15.94
N ALA A 28 4.27 -5.03 15.17
CA ALA A 28 5.14 -5.99 14.51
C ALA A 28 5.94 -5.41 13.30
N GLN A 29 5.52 -4.28 12.74
CA GLN A 29 6.29 -3.58 11.69
C GLN A 29 7.34 -2.62 12.26
N LEU A 30 7.20 -2.21 13.52
CA LEU A 30 8.12 -1.26 14.15
C LEU A 30 9.59 -1.72 14.17
N PRO A 31 9.94 -3.02 14.29
CA PRO A 31 11.34 -3.42 14.18
C PRO A 31 12.03 -3.00 12.86
N LEU A 32 11.26 -2.75 11.78
CA LEU A 32 11.77 -2.25 10.50
C LEU A 32 11.73 -0.72 10.38
N VAL A 33 10.93 -0.04 11.18
CA VAL A 33 10.66 1.40 11.08
C VAL A 33 11.36 2.18 12.18
N SER A 34 11.30 1.66 13.42
CA SER A 34 11.82 2.24 14.65
C SER A 34 12.11 1.10 15.63
N PRO A 35 13.26 0.41 15.49
CA PRO A 35 13.56 -0.80 16.26
C PRO A 35 13.51 -0.62 17.78
N GLU A 36 13.89 0.59 18.26
CA GLU A 36 13.93 0.93 19.67
C GLU A 36 12.58 1.40 20.24
N HIS A 37 11.53 1.42 19.42
CA HIS A 37 10.22 1.88 19.87
C HIS A 37 9.65 0.94 20.94
N PRO A 38 9.13 1.46 22.09
CA PRO A 38 8.70 0.63 23.23
C PRO A 38 7.55 -0.33 22.91
N ARG A 39 6.80 -0.07 21.82
CA ARG A 39 5.73 -0.97 21.34
C ARG A 39 6.19 -1.95 20.26
N ALA A 40 7.49 -1.97 19.90
CA ALA A 40 7.98 -2.91 18.89
C ALA A 40 7.77 -4.36 19.36
N LEU A 41 7.16 -5.17 18.52
CA LEU A 41 6.95 -6.60 18.75
C LEU A 41 7.85 -7.43 17.85
N ASP A 42 8.64 -8.29 18.44
CA ASP A 42 9.52 -9.20 17.70
C ASP A 42 8.73 -10.30 16.97
N CYS A 43 7.59 -10.72 17.50
CA CYS A 43 6.80 -11.82 16.95
C CYS A 43 5.30 -11.51 16.92
N LEU A 44 4.59 -12.03 15.91
CA LEU A 44 3.13 -12.09 15.91
C LEU A 44 2.66 -13.49 16.27
N SER A 45 1.81 -13.60 17.27
CA SER A 45 1.24 -14.89 17.70
C SER A 45 0.51 -15.57 16.55
N GLY A 46 0.83 -16.85 16.32
CA GLY A 46 0.19 -17.67 15.27
C GLY A 46 0.60 -17.34 13.83
N ARG A 47 1.66 -16.54 13.62
CA ARG A 47 2.21 -16.23 12.31
C ARG A 47 3.72 -16.50 12.28
N ASP A 48 4.22 -16.85 11.09
CA ASP A 48 5.64 -16.96 10.76
C ASP A 48 6.26 -15.56 10.56
N TYR A 49 6.22 -14.71 11.61
CA TYR A 49 6.63 -13.30 11.53
C TYR A 49 7.56 -12.98 12.70
N HIS A 50 8.78 -12.57 12.38
CA HIS A 50 9.80 -12.24 13.35
C HIS A 50 10.55 -10.96 12.96
N LYS A 51 10.67 -10.01 13.88
CA LYS A 51 11.36 -8.72 13.70
C LYS A 51 10.97 -7.99 12.39
N GLY A 52 9.67 -7.91 12.13
CA GLY A 52 9.15 -7.24 10.94
C GLY A 52 9.19 -8.07 9.65
N ARG A 53 9.65 -9.32 9.69
CA ARG A 53 9.83 -10.16 8.50
C ARG A 53 9.14 -11.51 8.65
N TYR A 54 8.62 -12.02 7.54
CA TYR A 54 8.15 -13.40 7.42
C TYR A 54 9.35 -14.36 7.29
N GLU A 55 9.27 -15.52 7.92
CA GLU A 55 10.29 -16.58 7.74
C GLU A 55 10.32 -17.08 6.29
N ARG A 56 9.14 -17.14 5.65
CA ARG A 56 9.01 -17.49 4.23
C ARG A 56 8.57 -16.29 3.44
N ALA A 57 9.30 -16.02 2.36
CA ALA A 57 8.92 -14.97 1.45
C ALA A 57 7.52 -15.22 0.85
N ARG A 58 6.70 -14.17 0.82
CA ARG A 58 5.33 -14.19 0.29
C ARG A 58 5.36 -13.83 -1.19
N VAL A 59 4.72 -14.67 -2.01
CA VAL A 59 4.57 -14.39 -3.43
C VAL A 59 3.29 -13.60 -3.66
N SER A 60 3.36 -12.62 -4.54
CA SER A 60 2.23 -11.75 -4.88
C SER A 60 2.27 -11.35 -6.36
N ILE A 61 1.11 -10.99 -6.91
CA ILE A 61 1.00 -10.27 -8.18
C ILE A 61 0.72 -8.81 -7.84
N VAL A 62 1.56 -7.93 -8.35
CA VAL A 62 1.50 -6.50 -8.04
C VAL A 62 1.44 -5.64 -9.30
N GLY A 63 0.79 -4.48 -9.20
CA GLY A 63 0.91 -3.42 -10.18
C GLY A 63 2.17 -2.61 -9.90
N ASP A 64 3.14 -2.64 -10.81
CA ASP A 64 4.41 -1.93 -10.65
C ASP A 64 4.24 -0.43 -10.89
N LEU A 65 4.74 0.36 -9.96
CA LEU A 65 4.72 1.83 -10.04
C LEU A 65 6.14 2.39 -9.92
N GLY A 66 6.94 1.82 -9.01
CA GLY A 66 8.34 2.19 -8.81
C GLY A 66 8.57 3.66 -8.45
N ARG A 67 9.81 4.10 -8.58
CA ARG A 67 10.23 5.49 -8.28
C ARG A 67 9.42 6.58 -8.99
N PRO A 68 8.98 6.43 -10.27
CA PRO A 68 8.20 7.46 -10.95
C PRO A 68 6.90 7.83 -10.23
N PHE A 69 6.34 6.94 -9.40
CA PHE A 69 5.16 7.22 -8.59
C PHE A 69 5.34 8.41 -7.63
N LEU A 70 6.54 8.60 -7.09
CA LEU A 70 6.84 9.72 -6.18
C LEU A 70 6.74 11.09 -6.88
N ALA A 71 6.81 11.13 -8.21
CA ALA A 71 6.63 12.36 -8.98
C ALA A 71 5.16 12.77 -9.18
N GLN A 72 4.20 11.93 -8.78
CA GLN A 72 2.78 12.30 -8.79
C GLN A 72 2.51 13.50 -7.88
N ASP A 73 1.67 14.43 -8.34
CA ASP A 73 1.39 15.67 -7.61
C ASP A 73 0.89 15.43 -6.20
N THR A 74 -0.03 14.47 -6.03
CA THR A 74 -0.55 14.10 -4.71
C THR A 74 0.56 13.62 -3.77
N CYS A 75 1.49 12.80 -4.27
CA CYS A 75 2.63 12.30 -3.48
C CYS A 75 3.57 13.45 -3.10
N ARG A 76 3.98 14.28 -4.07
CA ARG A 76 4.87 15.42 -3.82
C ARG A 76 4.25 16.41 -2.83
N HIS A 77 2.95 16.66 -2.93
CA HIS A 77 2.25 17.57 -2.04
C HIS A 77 2.17 17.00 -0.62
N LEU A 78 1.80 15.71 -0.50
CA LEU A 78 1.79 15.01 0.79
C LEU A 78 3.17 15.08 1.46
N LEU A 79 4.23 14.69 0.76
CA LEU A 79 5.57 14.64 1.33
C LEU A 79 6.05 16.02 1.79
N ARG A 80 5.87 17.07 0.98
CA ARG A 80 6.21 18.45 1.39
C ARG A 80 5.44 18.93 2.63
N ARG A 81 4.15 18.56 2.75
CA ARG A 81 3.35 18.92 3.93
C ARG A 81 3.84 18.20 5.17
N LEU A 82 4.23 16.93 5.06
CA LEU A 82 4.81 16.15 6.15
C LEU A 82 6.20 16.67 6.57
N GLU A 83 7.04 17.04 5.60
CA GLU A 83 8.35 17.65 5.87
C GLU A 83 8.26 18.99 6.59
N ALA A 84 7.21 19.76 6.33
CA ALA A 84 6.94 21.06 6.96
C ALA A 84 6.13 20.96 8.27
N SER A 85 5.75 19.77 8.71
CA SER A 85 4.93 19.57 9.92
C SER A 85 5.77 19.63 11.20
N THR A 86 5.09 19.85 12.34
CA THR A 86 5.72 19.85 13.67
C THR A 86 6.21 18.46 14.08
N PHE A 87 5.71 17.42 13.45
CA PHE A 87 6.06 16.00 13.70
C PHE A 87 6.91 15.38 12.59
N ALA A 88 7.58 16.18 11.76
CA ALA A 88 8.40 15.69 10.65
C ALA A 88 9.45 14.64 11.08
N GLU A 89 10.05 14.79 12.25
CA GLU A 89 11.01 13.84 12.83
C GLU A 89 10.42 12.46 13.11
N LYS A 90 9.08 12.39 13.31
CA LYS A 90 8.35 11.15 13.51
C LYS A 90 7.95 10.45 12.19
N VAL A 91 8.32 11.00 11.06
CA VAL A 91 8.08 10.41 9.73
C VAL A 91 9.36 9.71 9.26
N ALA A 92 9.24 8.47 8.83
CA ALA A 92 10.37 7.67 8.32
C ALA A 92 10.63 7.95 6.83
N PHE A 93 11.12 9.15 6.50
CA PHE A 93 11.38 9.58 5.12
C PHE A 93 12.40 8.71 4.40
N GLU A 94 13.44 8.24 5.10
CA GLU A 94 14.47 7.36 4.56
C GLU A 94 13.90 6.03 4.02
N LEU A 95 12.82 5.53 4.62
CA LEU A 95 12.16 4.32 4.14
C LEU A 95 11.44 4.56 2.80
N ILE A 96 11.01 5.79 2.51
CA ILE A 96 10.38 6.12 1.24
C ILE A 96 11.40 5.98 0.12
N GLU A 97 12.60 6.51 0.30
CA GLU A 97 13.68 6.40 -0.68
C GLU A 97 14.15 4.96 -0.87
N THR A 98 14.31 4.22 0.24
CA THR A 98 14.66 2.78 0.20
C THR A 98 13.64 1.98 -0.60
N ARG A 99 12.35 2.28 -0.40
CA ARG A 99 11.25 1.59 -1.06
C ARG A 99 10.93 2.10 -2.46
N ALA A 100 11.45 3.25 -2.85
CA ALA A 100 11.07 3.88 -4.11
C ALA A 100 11.11 2.95 -5.34
N PRO A 101 12.11 2.07 -5.51
CA PRO A 101 12.09 1.09 -6.62
C PRO A 101 10.98 0.05 -6.50
N ASN A 102 10.49 -0.20 -5.29
CA ASN A 102 9.55 -1.26 -4.95
C ASN A 102 8.12 -0.75 -4.70
N ILE A 103 7.83 0.52 -5.00
CA ILE A 103 6.47 1.06 -4.85
C ILE A 103 5.53 0.33 -5.81
N HIS A 104 4.46 -0.21 -5.27
CA HIS A 104 3.48 -1.02 -6.00
C HIS A 104 2.12 -0.99 -5.30
N CYS A 105 1.11 -1.54 -5.96
CA CYS A 105 -0.13 -1.97 -5.34
C CYS A 105 -0.27 -3.49 -5.47
N THR A 106 -0.65 -4.16 -4.39
CA THR A 106 -0.85 -5.62 -4.40
C THR A 106 -2.24 -5.93 -4.95
N LEU A 107 -2.30 -6.69 -6.04
CA LEU A 107 -3.55 -7.12 -6.68
C LEU A 107 -4.00 -8.48 -6.14
N VAL A 108 -3.08 -9.44 -6.03
CA VAL A 108 -3.29 -10.74 -5.40
C VAL A 108 -2.08 -11.01 -4.51
N GLY A 109 -2.29 -11.05 -3.20
CA GLY A 109 -1.21 -11.20 -2.23
C GLY A 109 -1.18 -12.57 -1.57
N ASP A 110 0.00 -12.94 -1.04
CA ASP A 110 0.22 -14.13 -0.21
C ASP A 110 -0.28 -15.42 -0.88
N ILE A 111 0.23 -15.69 -2.08
CA ILE A 111 -0.11 -16.87 -2.87
C ILE A 111 1.03 -17.89 -2.88
N ASN A 112 0.66 -19.16 -3.00
CA ASN A 112 1.61 -20.27 -3.23
C ASN A 112 1.18 -21.01 -4.51
N PRO A 113 1.50 -20.46 -5.70
CA PRO A 113 0.98 -20.96 -6.96
C PRO A 113 1.55 -22.31 -7.33
N THR A 114 0.70 -23.20 -7.84
CA THR A 114 1.15 -24.35 -8.64
C THR A 114 1.67 -23.87 -10.01
N SER A 115 2.36 -24.74 -10.74
CA SER A 115 2.80 -24.42 -12.11
C SER A 115 1.61 -24.08 -13.03
N ASP A 116 0.52 -24.81 -12.93
CA ASP A 116 -0.68 -24.57 -13.74
C ASP A 116 -1.32 -23.22 -13.40
N GLN A 117 -1.51 -22.93 -12.12
CA GLN A 117 -2.01 -21.61 -11.68
C GLN A 117 -1.13 -20.46 -12.16
N ARG A 118 0.19 -20.65 -12.16
CA ARG A 118 1.10 -19.63 -12.67
C ARG A 118 0.97 -19.44 -14.18
N ASN A 119 0.81 -20.53 -14.93
CA ASN A 119 0.59 -20.48 -16.38
C ASN A 119 -0.73 -19.79 -16.71
N ASP A 120 -1.83 -20.15 -16.03
CA ASP A 120 -3.15 -19.55 -16.23
C ASP A 120 -3.14 -18.05 -15.91
N ALA A 121 -2.52 -17.66 -14.80
CA ALA A 121 -2.38 -16.24 -14.45
C ALA A 121 -1.52 -15.51 -15.49
N ASN A 122 -0.41 -16.07 -15.94
CA ASN A 122 0.44 -15.47 -16.96
C ASN A 122 -0.29 -15.28 -18.31
N GLN A 123 -1.17 -16.20 -18.69
CA GLN A 123 -1.99 -16.03 -19.88
C GLN A 123 -2.91 -14.82 -19.73
N LEU A 124 -3.65 -14.71 -18.62
CA LEU A 124 -4.51 -13.56 -18.34
C LEU A 124 -3.74 -12.24 -18.37
N LEU A 125 -2.54 -12.21 -17.77
CA LEU A 125 -1.72 -11.01 -17.70
C LEU A 125 -1.19 -10.56 -19.06
N ARG A 126 -0.79 -11.47 -19.94
CA ARG A 126 -0.29 -11.14 -21.29
C ARG A 126 -1.37 -10.59 -22.24
N GLU A 127 -2.62 -10.97 -22.01
CA GLU A 127 -3.77 -10.51 -22.79
C GLU A 127 -4.39 -9.23 -22.22
N ALA A 128 -3.98 -8.81 -21.01
CA ALA A 128 -4.59 -7.70 -20.31
C ALA A 128 -4.17 -6.34 -20.88
N PRO A 129 -5.12 -5.39 -21.00
CA PRO A 129 -4.78 -3.98 -21.23
C PRO A 129 -4.18 -3.35 -19.98
N ALA A 130 -3.56 -2.17 -20.15
CA ALA A 130 -3.11 -1.36 -19.03
C ALA A 130 -4.29 -1.07 -18.07
N LEU A 131 -4.05 -1.24 -16.78
CA LEU A 131 -5.04 -0.93 -15.75
C LEU A 131 -5.08 0.57 -15.51
N MET A 132 -6.27 1.10 -15.24
CA MET A 132 -6.49 2.55 -15.10
C MET A 132 -7.29 2.88 -13.83
N PRO A 133 -6.83 2.48 -12.63
CA PRO A 133 -7.52 2.83 -11.41
C PRO A 133 -7.51 4.34 -11.16
N VAL A 134 -8.47 4.79 -10.36
CA VAL A 134 -8.48 6.13 -9.77
C VAL A 134 -7.79 6.05 -8.41
N MET A 135 -6.70 6.76 -8.27
CA MET A 135 -6.03 6.94 -6.98
C MET A 135 -6.76 8.03 -6.18
N HIS A 136 -7.16 7.70 -4.98
CA HIS A 136 -7.79 8.61 -4.02
C HIS A 136 -6.74 9.30 -3.15
N GLY A 137 -7.14 10.38 -2.49
CA GLY A 137 -6.29 11.09 -1.55
C GLY A 137 -5.84 10.23 -0.36
N PRO A 138 -4.76 10.65 0.30
CA PRO A 138 -4.13 9.87 1.35
C PRO A 138 -5.03 9.70 2.59
N PHE A 139 -4.86 8.58 3.29
CA PHE A 139 -5.50 8.35 4.58
C PHE A 139 -4.67 7.42 5.46
N ILE A 140 -5.00 7.38 6.74
CA ILE A 140 -4.53 6.38 7.69
C ILE A 140 -5.68 5.39 7.93
N GLY A 141 -5.39 4.10 7.83
CA GLY A 141 -6.37 3.06 8.12
C GLY A 141 -6.42 2.74 9.62
N GLN A 142 -7.63 2.50 10.15
CA GLN A 142 -7.81 2.04 11.53
C GLN A 142 -7.08 0.71 11.82
N PHE A 143 -6.81 -0.07 10.77
CA PHE A 143 -6.12 -1.36 10.87
C PHE A 143 -4.59 -1.23 10.97
N ASN A 144 -4.03 -0.05 10.66
CA ASN A 144 -2.60 0.26 10.77
C ASN A 144 -2.39 1.78 10.85
N ARG A 145 -2.48 2.33 12.05
CA ARG A 145 -2.41 3.78 12.29
C ARG A 145 -1.04 4.40 12.03
N GLY A 146 -0.01 3.58 12.00
CA GLY A 146 1.36 4.05 11.73
C GLY A 146 1.70 4.18 10.24
N ARG A 147 0.74 4.01 9.31
CA ARG A 147 1.04 4.03 7.87
C ARG A 147 0.01 4.83 7.08
N ILE A 148 0.49 5.70 6.19
CA ILE A 148 -0.34 6.45 5.26
C ILE A 148 -0.45 5.68 3.96
N TYR A 149 -1.69 5.52 3.48
CA TYR A 149 -2.05 4.80 2.28
C TYR A 149 -2.68 5.73 1.24
N LEU A 150 -2.49 5.39 -0.04
CA LEU A 150 -3.19 5.96 -1.19
C LEU A 150 -4.06 4.87 -1.80
N PRO A 151 -5.39 4.89 -1.58
CA PRO A 151 -6.30 3.87 -2.10
C PRO A 151 -6.44 3.94 -3.61
N LEU A 152 -6.66 2.80 -4.23
CA LEU A 152 -6.93 2.65 -5.66
C LEU A 152 -8.33 2.06 -5.88
N GLU A 153 -9.14 2.76 -6.64
CA GLU A 153 -10.46 2.34 -7.05
C GLU A 153 -10.45 1.90 -8.53
N PHE A 154 -10.80 0.65 -8.78
CA PHE A 154 -10.92 0.10 -10.11
C PHE A 154 -12.39 0.15 -10.54
N THR A 155 -12.73 1.04 -11.45
CA THR A 155 -14.11 1.28 -11.92
C THR A 155 -14.38 0.74 -13.31
N ARG A 156 -13.34 0.51 -14.13
CA ARG A 156 -13.51 -0.05 -15.47
C ARG A 156 -13.89 -1.52 -15.39
N CYS A 157 -14.88 -1.95 -16.18
CA CYS A 157 -15.30 -3.36 -16.23
C CYS A 157 -14.15 -4.30 -16.63
N SER A 158 -13.27 -3.88 -17.55
CA SER A 158 -12.08 -4.63 -17.95
C SER A 158 -11.12 -4.85 -16.78
N ASP A 159 -10.85 -3.81 -15.98
CA ASP A 159 -9.95 -3.89 -14.84
C ASP A 159 -10.53 -4.81 -13.75
N MET A 160 -11.82 -4.63 -13.43
CA MET A 160 -12.51 -5.47 -12.47
C MET A 160 -12.56 -6.93 -12.92
N GLY A 161 -12.84 -7.17 -14.21
CA GLY A 161 -12.85 -8.51 -14.80
C GLY A 161 -11.50 -9.21 -14.70
N LEU A 162 -10.40 -8.50 -14.99
CA LEU A 162 -9.05 -9.05 -14.82
C LEU A 162 -8.75 -9.39 -13.34
N LEU A 163 -9.08 -8.49 -12.41
CA LEU A 163 -8.84 -8.72 -10.99
C LEU A 163 -9.68 -9.90 -10.44
N ASP A 164 -10.91 -10.06 -10.90
CA ASP A 164 -11.75 -11.19 -10.55
C ASP A 164 -11.20 -12.50 -11.12
N ALA A 165 -10.80 -12.51 -12.40
CA ALA A 165 -10.21 -13.68 -13.05
C ALA A 165 -8.90 -14.10 -12.40
N LEU A 166 -7.98 -13.16 -12.15
CA LEU A 166 -6.72 -13.43 -11.45
C LEU A 166 -6.95 -14.01 -10.05
N SER A 167 -7.89 -13.44 -9.30
CA SER A 167 -8.20 -13.93 -7.95
C SER A 167 -8.78 -15.35 -8.00
N ALA A 168 -9.63 -15.64 -9.00
CA ALA A 168 -10.24 -16.94 -9.19
C ALA A 168 -9.23 -18.05 -9.51
N VAL A 169 -8.15 -17.75 -10.26
CA VAL A 169 -7.04 -18.71 -10.50
C VAL A 169 -6.51 -19.29 -9.19
N PHE A 170 -6.48 -18.49 -8.12
CA PHE A 170 -5.99 -18.91 -6.80
C PHE A 170 -7.13 -19.30 -5.83
N GLY A 171 -8.36 -19.51 -6.34
CA GLY A 171 -9.50 -19.86 -5.50
C GLY A 171 -9.92 -18.78 -4.51
N ARG A 172 -9.65 -17.50 -4.82
CA ARG A 172 -9.92 -16.35 -3.96
C ARG A 172 -10.96 -15.40 -4.56
N LYS A 173 -11.55 -14.58 -3.71
CA LYS A 173 -12.31 -13.41 -4.15
C LYS A 173 -11.37 -12.23 -4.33
N ARG A 174 -11.69 -11.33 -5.25
CA ARG A 174 -10.99 -10.05 -5.41
C ARG A 174 -10.89 -9.30 -4.09
N GLN A 175 -9.74 -8.72 -3.84
CA GLN A 175 -9.54 -7.83 -2.69
C GLN A 175 -10.45 -6.60 -2.82
N ARG A 176 -11.14 -6.26 -1.73
CA ARG A 176 -12.01 -5.08 -1.68
C ARG A 176 -11.21 -3.79 -1.50
N PHE A 177 -10.04 -3.90 -0.89
CA PHE A 177 -9.16 -2.78 -0.61
C PHE A 177 -7.80 -3.01 -1.28
N ILE A 178 -7.49 -2.17 -2.26
CA ILE A 178 -6.19 -2.11 -2.92
C ILE A 178 -5.64 -0.73 -2.69
N ALA A 179 -4.41 -0.64 -2.17
CA ALA A 179 -3.80 0.64 -1.85
C ALA A 179 -2.27 0.58 -2.00
N ILE A 180 -1.68 1.75 -2.13
CA ILE A 180 -0.25 1.96 -2.08
C ILE A 180 0.09 2.45 -0.67
N GLY A 181 0.75 1.62 0.14
CA GLY A 181 1.28 2.07 1.43
C GLY A 181 2.52 2.93 1.18
N LEU A 182 2.48 4.21 1.47
CA LEU A 182 3.55 5.14 1.08
C LEU A 182 4.44 5.55 2.25
N VAL A 183 3.90 6.13 3.29
CA VAL A 183 4.64 6.73 4.41
C VAL A 183 4.47 5.90 5.67
N ASN A 184 5.52 5.77 6.46
CA ASN A 184 5.47 5.18 7.79
C ASN A 184 5.80 6.22 8.85
N LEU A 185 5.05 6.24 9.94
CA LEU A 185 5.40 7.00 11.13
C LEU A 185 6.30 6.14 12.02
N ARG A 186 7.36 6.69 12.58
CA ARG A 186 8.27 5.98 13.46
C ARG A 186 7.91 6.08 14.94
N ASP A 187 7.01 7.02 15.27
CA ASP A 187 6.55 7.25 16.63
C ASP A 187 5.09 7.68 16.66
N GLU A 188 4.48 7.55 17.82
CA GLU A 188 3.14 7.99 18.13
C GLU A 188 3.04 9.53 18.10
N LEU A 189 1.86 10.06 17.79
CA LEU A 189 1.62 11.50 17.73
C LEU A 189 0.82 11.95 18.96
N ASP A 190 1.18 13.09 19.53
CA ASP A 190 0.34 13.74 20.52
C ASP A 190 -0.95 14.29 19.88
N ALA A 191 -1.84 14.86 20.71
CA ALA A 191 -3.14 15.35 20.23
C ALA A 191 -3.03 16.49 19.19
N GLN A 192 -2.06 17.38 19.32
CA GLN A 192 -1.85 18.47 18.38
C GLN A 192 -1.27 17.95 17.07
N GLU A 193 -0.25 17.12 17.14
CA GLU A 193 0.38 16.49 15.98
C GLU A 193 -0.62 15.62 15.18
N ALA A 194 -1.47 14.87 15.90
CA ALA A 194 -2.53 14.06 15.32
C ALA A 194 -3.57 14.92 14.59
N GLN A 195 -3.94 16.07 15.15
CA GLN A 195 -4.83 17.03 14.52
C GLN A 195 -4.19 17.67 13.28
N ASP A 196 -2.90 18.01 13.34
CA ASP A 196 -2.14 18.57 12.21
C ASP A 196 -2.06 17.55 11.07
N LEU A 197 -1.76 16.28 11.38
CA LEU A 197 -1.78 15.19 10.40
C LEU A 197 -3.17 15.02 9.78
N SER A 198 -4.21 14.98 10.60
CA SER A 198 -5.60 14.91 10.12
C SER A 198 -5.95 16.02 9.15
N THR A 199 -5.48 17.25 9.43
CA THR A 199 -5.67 18.41 8.55
C THR A 199 -4.95 18.20 7.21
N ILE A 200 -3.70 17.75 7.22
CA ILE A 200 -2.92 17.43 6.00
C ILE A 200 -3.66 16.43 5.15
N LEU A 201 -4.13 15.34 5.76
CA LEU A 201 -4.83 14.26 5.04
C LEU A 201 -6.19 14.73 4.51
N THR A 202 -6.93 15.54 5.26
CA THR A 202 -8.24 16.06 4.87
C THR A 202 -8.14 17.01 3.68
N ASP A 203 -7.15 17.91 3.68
CA ASP A 203 -6.89 18.83 2.56
C ASP A 203 -6.63 18.09 1.25
N LEU A 204 -5.99 16.91 1.32
CA LEU A 204 -5.66 16.09 0.17
C LEU A 204 -6.71 15.01 -0.15
N ASN A 205 -7.69 14.80 0.73
CA ASN A 205 -8.67 13.71 0.59
C ASN A 205 -9.53 13.83 -0.69
N ARG A 206 -9.74 15.04 -1.20
CA ARG A 206 -10.53 15.27 -2.41
C ARG A 206 -9.76 15.03 -3.70
N THR A 207 -8.47 14.75 -3.64
CA THR A 207 -7.69 14.47 -4.85
C THR A 207 -8.14 13.15 -5.47
N ARG A 208 -8.31 13.18 -6.78
CA ARG A 208 -8.63 12.01 -7.61
C ARG A 208 -7.73 12.07 -8.82
N THR A 209 -6.89 11.07 -9.00
CA THR A 209 -5.94 11.02 -10.11
C THR A 209 -6.01 9.66 -10.79
N GLN A 210 -6.18 9.66 -12.09
CA GLN A 210 -6.09 8.43 -12.86
C GLN A 210 -4.63 7.96 -12.89
N LEU A 211 -4.39 6.70 -12.51
CA LEU A 211 -3.06 6.14 -12.36
C LEU A 211 -2.88 4.95 -13.31
N PRO A 212 -2.20 5.14 -14.47
CA PRO A 212 -1.96 4.02 -15.36
C PRO A 212 -0.97 3.03 -14.75
N ILE A 213 -1.36 1.76 -14.71
CA ILE A 213 -0.49 0.63 -14.37
C ILE A 213 -0.20 -0.12 -15.68
N THR A 214 1.01 0.00 -16.17
CA THR A 214 1.44 -0.50 -17.47
C THR A 214 2.25 -1.79 -17.40
N ALA A 215 2.55 -2.26 -16.18
CA ALA A 215 3.23 -3.52 -15.96
C ALA A 215 2.72 -4.19 -14.68
N LEU A 216 2.62 -5.52 -14.73
CA LEU A 216 2.34 -6.35 -13.55
C LEU A 216 3.52 -7.26 -13.30
N SER A 217 3.85 -7.48 -12.03
CA SER A 217 4.97 -8.34 -11.66
C SER A 217 4.56 -9.43 -10.68
N TRP A 218 5.12 -10.60 -10.89
CA TRP A 218 5.27 -11.58 -9.84
C TRP A 218 6.39 -11.13 -8.92
N THR A 219 6.11 -11.03 -7.65
CA THR A 219 7.09 -10.59 -6.66
C THR A 219 7.18 -11.55 -5.50
N SER A 220 8.32 -11.53 -4.83
CA SER A 220 8.55 -12.25 -3.59
C SER A 220 9.17 -11.29 -2.58
N THR A 221 8.56 -11.16 -1.41
CA THR A 221 9.06 -10.34 -0.31
C THR A 221 8.83 -11.04 1.02
N ASN A 222 9.69 -10.75 2.00
CA ASN A 222 9.53 -11.26 3.36
C ASN A 222 9.11 -10.16 4.35
N ASP A 223 8.83 -8.95 3.89
CA ASP A 223 8.33 -7.87 4.73
C ASP A 223 7.16 -7.11 4.08
N ASP A 224 6.23 -6.61 4.91
CA ASP A 224 5.07 -5.86 4.44
C ASP A 224 5.39 -4.41 4.06
N LEU A 225 6.58 -3.94 4.37
CA LEU A 225 7.05 -2.62 3.96
C LEU A 225 7.72 -2.65 2.60
N THR A 226 8.04 -3.84 2.09
CA THR A 226 8.71 -4.05 0.81
C THR A 226 10.05 -3.31 0.69
N LEU A 227 10.81 -3.32 1.79
CA LEU A 227 12.17 -2.79 1.81
C LEU A 227 13.06 -3.61 0.89
N GLU A 228 12.84 -4.94 0.90
CA GLU A 228 13.46 -5.89 -0.01
C GLU A 228 12.38 -6.65 -0.79
N MET A 229 12.40 -6.53 -2.10
CA MET A 229 11.45 -7.21 -2.99
C MET A 229 12.18 -7.78 -4.21
N ASN A 230 12.02 -9.08 -4.43
CA ASN A 230 12.50 -9.73 -5.64
C ASN A 230 11.40 -9.75 -6.70
N ARG A 231 11.65 -9.18 -7.87
CA ARG A 231 10.81 -9.35 -9.04
C ARG A 231 11.16 -10.66 -9.72
N LEU A 232 10.22 -11.62 -9.68
CA LEU A 232 10.40 -12.95 -10.29
C LEU A 232 10.13 -12.91 -11.80
N GLU A 233 9.17 -12.10 -12.21
CA GLU A 233 8.77 -11.91 -13.61
C GLU A 233 7.99 -10.60 -13.72
N THR A 234 8.23 -9.83 -14.78
CA THR A 234 7.47 -8.61 -15.09
C THR A 234 6.82 -8.77 -16.46
N ILE A 235 5.52 -8.52 -16.52
CA ILE A 235 4.71 -8.65 -17.72
C ILE A 235 4.19 -7.27 -18.08
N PRO A 236 4.64 -6.68 -19.21
CA PRO A 236 4.11 -5.42 -19.69
C PRO A 236 2.67 -5.60 -20.18
N LEU A 237 1.82 -4.63 -19.85
CA LEU A 237 0.42 -4.59 -20.30
C LEU A 237 0.29 -3.80 -21.60
N ALA A 238 -0.65 -4.22 -22.44
CA ALA A 238 -0.90 -3.52 -23.68
C ALA A 238 -1.50 -2.13 -23.42
N MET A 239 -0.87 -1.08 -23.94
CA MET A 239 -1.51 0.24 -23.97
C MET A 239 -2.70 0.20 -24.93
N GLU A 240 -3.88 0.64 -24.46
CA GLU A 240 -5.02 0.83 -25.37
C GLU A 240 -4.62 1.82 -26.44
N LYS A 241 -4.74 1.42 -27.72
CA LYS A 241 -4.56 2.37 -28.82
C LYS A 241 -5.66 3.41 -28.70
N SER A 242 -5.26 4.67 -28.53
CA SER A 242 -6.20 5.79 -28.62
C SER A 242 -6.98 5.68 -29.93
N ALA A 243 -8.29 5.48 -29.82
CA ALA A 243 -9.18 5.45 -30.99
C ALA A 243 -9.37 6.85 -31.55
#